data_bb9acee4003da2d3ec9bc0a09f18b090
#
_entry.id   bb9acee4003da2d3ec9bc0a09f18b090
#
_cell.length_a   1.000
_cell.length_b   1.000
_cell.length_c   1.000
_cell.angle_alpha   90.00
_cell.angle_beta   90.00
_cell.angle_gamma   90.00
#
_symmetry.space_group_name_H-M   'P 1'
#
loop_
_entity.id
_entity.type
_entity.pdbx_description
1 polymer ?
#
loop_
_entity_poly.entity_id
_entity_poly.type
_entity_poly.pdbx_seq_one_letter_code
_entity_poly.pdbx_strand_id
1 'polypeptide(L)'
;MLRIGMLTSGGDCQALNAAMRGVVKGICSKRDDVEIYGFQEGYKGLIYSNFKMLTSRDFSGILTLGGTILGTSRQPFKLMRVPDENGLDKVEAMKHTYHKLNLDCLVILGGNGTHKTANMLREEGLNIITLPKTIDNDLWGTDMTFGFQSAVDIATDTIDKIHTTATSHSRVFIIEVMGHKVGWVTLHAGIAGGADIILLPEIPYDTDVVVDAINKRKAAGKRFTIIAVAEGAISKKDSKLSKKELKEKQEKKKYPSVAYEVAERIQKRTEQEVRITVPGHMQRGGSPCPYDRVLSTRLGAAAAEAILDGDFGKMLGVKNGDIVRVPLAEVAGKLKYVDPDSDIIKEARMTGISFGDK
;
A
#
# COMPACT_ATOMS: atom_id res chain seq x y z
N MET A 1 -22.05 -25.84 10.69
CA MET A 1 -21.96 -24.97 9.49
C MET A 1 -21.13 -23.77 9.88
N LEU A 2 -20.07 -23.47 9.14
CA LEU A 2 -19.17 -22.33 9.38
C LEU A 2 -19.56 -21.14 8.48
N ARG A 3 -19.85 -19.98 9.06
CA ARG A 3 -20.30 -18.78 8.34
C ARG A 3 -19.24 -17.69 8.38
N ILE A 4 -18.71 -17.34 7.22
CA ILE A 4 -17.59 -16.39 7.10
C ILE A 4 -18.03 -15.18 6.30
N GLY A 5 -17.92 -14.00 6.92
CA GLY A 5 -17.98 -12.74 6.22
C GLY A 5 -16.60 -12.40 5.62
N MET A 6 -16.57 -11.80 4.43
CA MET A 6 -15.33 -11.35 3.80
C MET A 6 -15.53 -9.98 3.16
N LEU A 7 -14.57 -9.08 3.35
CA LEU A 7 -14.57 -7.77 2.70
C LEU A 7 -13.15 -7.28 2.37
N THR A 8 -13.09 -6.43 1.34
CA THR A 8 -11.87 -5.72 0.92
C THR A 8 -12.09 -4.22 1.08
N SER A 9 -11.21 -3.51 1.77
CA SER A 9 -11.41 -2.10 2.12
C SER A 9 -10.19 -1.22 1.82
N GLY A 10 -10.45 0.04 1.47
CA GLY A 10 -9.43 1.02 1.12
C GLY A 10 -9.02 0.97 -0.35
N GLY A 11 -7.84 1.48 -0.70
CA GLY A 11 -7.30 1.37 -2.07
C GLY A 11 -7.09 -0.10 -2.44
N ASP A 12 -7.36 -0.47 -3.67
CA ASP A 12 -7.12 -1.82 -4.18
C ASP A 12 -5.63 -2.09 -4.44
N CYS A 13 -5.33 -3.34 -4.73
CA CYS A 13 -4.07 -3.80 -5.29
C CYS A 13 -4.30 -5.07 -6.12
N GLN A 14 -3.27 -5.48 -6.84
CA GLN A 14 -3.35 -6.58 -7.79
C GLN A 14 -3.69 -7.94 -7.12
N ALA A 15 -3.28 -8.16 -5.87
CA ALA A 15 -3.27 -9.48 -5.24
C ALA A 15 -4.46 -9.79 -4.30
N LEU A 16 -5.48 -8.92 -4.23
CA LEU A 16 -6.65 -9.10 -3.35
C LEU A 16 -7.40 -10.40 -3.64
N ASN A 17 -7.68 -10.67 -4.90
CA ASN A 17 -8.39 -11.89 -5.31
C ASN A 17 -7.59 -13.15 -4.98
N ALA A 18 -6.26 -13.12 -5.14
CA ALA A 18 -5.38 -14.22 -4.77
C ALA A 18 -5.45 -14.53 -3.27
N ALA A 19 -5.47 -13.50 -2.42
CA ALA A 19 -5.58 -13.65 -0.97
C ALA A 19 -6.95 -14.23 -0.55
N MET A 20 -8.04 -13.68 -1.07
CA MET A 20 -9.40 -14.20 -0.82
C MET A 20 -9.52 -15.67 -1.25
N ARG A 21 -8.98 -16.00 -2.44
CA ARG A 21 -8.92 -17.38 -2.92
C ARG A 21 -8.17 -18.29 -1.95
N GLY A 22 -7.03 -17.84 -1.41
CA GLY A 22 -6.24 -18.60 -0.43
C GLY A 22 -7.06 -18.94 0.82
N VAL A 23 -7.79 -17.97 1.37
CA VAL A 23 -8.69 -18.17 2.53
C VAL A 23 -9.74 -19.23 2.22
N VAL A 24 -10.51 -19.03 1.14
CA VAL A 24 -11.65 -19.90 0.83
C VAL A 24 -11.22 -21.31 0.46
N LYS A 25 -10.19 -21.45 -0.39
CA LYS A 25 -9.68 -22.79 -0.75
C LYS A 25 -9.06 -23.50 0.45
N GLY A 26 -8.39 -22.77 1.35
CA GLY A 26 -7.84 -23.33 2.60
C GLY A 26 -8.94 -23.90 3.50
N ILE A 27 -10.02 -23.15 3.74
CA ILE A 27 -11.14 -23.60 4.58
C ILE A 27 -11.88 -24.76 3.92
N CYS A 28 -12.28 -24.63 2.64
CA CYS A 28 -13.02 -25.66 1.92
C CYS A 28 -12.20 -26.95 1.67
N SER A 29 -10.88 -26.93 1.87
CA SER A 29 -10.06 -28.16 1.85
C SER A 29 -10.20 -29.01 3.13
N LYS A 30 -10.76 -28.43 4.19
CA LYS A 30 -10.91 -29.07 5.52
C LYS A 30 -12.36 -29.22 5.96
N ARG A 31 -13.29 -28.48 5.34
CA ARG A 31 -14.72 -28.47 5.70
C ARG A 31 -15.58 -28.29 4.45
N ASP A 32 -16.67 -29.05 4.37
CA ASP A 32 -17.67 -28.92 3.30
C ASP A 32 -18.86 -28.04 3.71
N ASP A 33 -19.10 -27.85 5.01
CA ASP A 33 -20.21 -27.12 5.60
C ASP A 33 -19.86 -25.62 5.81
N VAL A 34 -19.57 -24.88 4.72
CA VAL A 34 -19.11 -23.49 4.76
C VAL A 34 -20.03 -22.58 3.95
N GLU A 35 -20.48 -21.48 4.54
CA GLU A 35 -21.17 -20.36 3.89
C GLU A 35 -20.25 -19.12 3.86
N ILE A 36 -20.15 -18.45 2.69
CA ILE A 36 -19.28 -17.30 2.48
C ILE A 36 -20.13 -16.10 2.08
N TYR A 37 -20.08 -15.06 2.89
CA TYR A 37 -20.78 -13.80 2.69
C TYR A 37 -19.77 -12.73 2.22
N GLY A 38 -19.73 -12.45 0.91
CA GLY A 38 -18.87 -11.44 0.31
C GLY A 38 -19.51 -10.05 0.35
N PHE A 39 -19.11 -9.20 1.29
CA PHE A 39 -19.63 -7.84 1.43
C PHE A 39 -19.10 -6.95 0.32
N GLN A 40 -20.02 -6.29 -0.39
CA GLN A 40 -19.71 -5.44 -1.53
C GLN A 40 -19.21 -4.06 -1.06
N GLU A 41 -18.20 -3.51 -1.74
CA GLU A 41 -17.66 -2.18 -1.44
C GLU A 41 -17.13 -2.04 0.01
N GLY A 42 -16.56 -3.11 0.57
CA GLY A 42 -15.89 -3.09 1.87
C GLY A 42 -16.81 -2.87 3.05
N TYR A 43 -16.40 -2.03 4.01
CA TYR A 43 -17.22 -1.74 5.19
C TYR A 43 -18.59 -1.16 4.86
N LYS A 44 -18.75 -0.48 3.72
CA LYS A 44 -20.06 0.01 3.27
C LYS A 44 -21.05 -1.16 3.11
N GLY A 45 -20.60 -2.26 2.52
CA GLY A 45 -21.43 -3.46 2.39
C GLY A 45 -21.82 -4.04 3.74
N LEU A 46 -20.92 -4.06 4.72
CA LEU A 46 -21.21 -4.55 6.07
C LEU A 46 -22.19 -3.62 6.82
N ILE A 47 -22.05 -2.28 6.67
CA ILE A 47 -22.93 -1.28 7.28
C ILE A 47 -24.37 -1.43 6.77
N TYR A 48 -24.54 -1.58 5.44
CA TYR A 48 -25.86 -1.57 4.81
C TYR A 48 -26.37 -2.98 4.45
N SER A 49 -25.75 -4.04 4.97
CA SER A 49 -26.10 -5.46 4.70
C SER A 49 -26.11 -5.79 3.20
N ASN A 50 -25.21 -5.19 2.41
CA ASN A 50 -25.06 -5.45 0.99
C ASN A 50 -23.96 -6.51 0.77
N PHE A 51 -24.37 -7.75 0.50
CA PHE A 51 -23.48 -8.89 0.32
C PHE A 51 -23.97 -9.83 -0.77
N LYS A 52 -23.07 -10.70 -1.24
CA LYS A 52 -23.38 -11.84 -2.09
C LYS A 52 -23.01 -13.13 -1.36
N MET A 53 -23.86 -14.14 -1.49
CA MET A 53 -23.50 -15.51 -1.12
C MET A 53 -22.55 -16.04 -2.19
N LEU A 54 -21.40 -16.53 -1.77
CA LEU A 54 -20.35 -17.04 -2.63
C LEU A 54 -20.05 -18.50 -2.29
N THR A 55 -19.59 -19.22 -3.29
CA THR A 55 -19.18 -20.62 -3.19
C THR A 55 -17.70 -20.77 -3.50
N SER A 56 -17.10 -21.91 -3.16
CA SER A 56 -15.70 -22.20 -3.53
C SER A 56 -15.43 -22.08 -5.05
N ARG A 57 -16.47 -22.19 -5.90
CA ARG A 57 -16.36 -22.04 -7.36
C ARG A 57 -16.09 -20.60 -7.78
N ASP A 58 -16.68 -19.63 -7.07
CA ASP A 58 -16.50 -18.19 -7.36
C ASP A 58 -15.06 -17.73 -7.14
N PHE A 59 -14.29 -18.49 -6.37
CA PHE A 59 -12.86 -18.26 -6.14
C PHE A 59 -11.94 -19.06 -7.07
N SER A 60 -12.49 -19.74 -8.06
CA SER A 60 -11.72 -20.42 -9.10
C SER A 60 -11.38 -19.45 -10.24
N GLY A 61 -10.16 -19.53 -10.79
CA GLY A 61 -9.72 -18.69 -11.91
C GLY A 61 -9.32 -17.26 -11.53
N ILE A 62 -9.48 -16.81 -10.25
CA ILE A 62 -9.21 -15.43 -9.84
C ILE A 62 -7.77 -15.19 -9.32
N LEU A 63 -6.91 -16.20 -9.30
CA LEU A 63 -5.53 -16.08 -8.79
C LEU A 63 -4.72 -14.99 -9.50
N THR A 64 -4.94 -14.85 -10.80
CA THR A 64 -4.23 -13.90 -11.67
C THR A 64 -5.04 -12.64 -11.99
N LEU A 65 -6.27 -12.57 -11.48
CA LEU A 65 -7.16 -11.44 -11.70
C LEU A 65 -6.84 -10.31 -10.73
N GLY A 66 -6.45 -9.14 -11.26
CA GLY A 66 -6.22 -7.95 -10.46
C GLY A 66 -7.50 -7.32 -9.89
N GLY A 67 -7.34 -6.34 -9.03
CA GLY A 67 -8.45 -5.71 -8.33
C GLY A 67 -9.14 -6.64 -7.33
N THR A 68 -10.44 -6.47 -7.13
CA THR A 68 -11.24 -7.26 -6.18
C THR A 68 -12.62 -7.59 -6.72
N ILE A 69 -13.03 -8.87 -6.65
CA ILE A 69 -14.38 -9.33 -7.05
C ILE A 69 -15.49 -8.82 -6.11
N LEU A 70 -15.13 -8.32 -4.92
CA LEU A 70 -16.06 -7.76 -3.94
C LEU A 70 -16.24 -6.23 -4.09
N GLY A 71 -15.39 -5.57 -4.89
CA GLY A 71 -15.31 -4.13 -4.89
C GLY A 71 -14.74 -3.59 -3.57
N THR A 72 -14.38 -2.31 -3.55
CA THR A 72 -13.82 -1.66 -2.37
C THR A 72 -14.29 -0.22 -2.26
N SER A 73 -14.32 0.32 -1.05
CA SER A 73 -14.56 1.74 -0.80
C SER A 73 -13.67 2.25 0.34
N ARG A 74 -13.49 3.56 0.38
CA ARG A 74 -12.80 4.22 1.49
C ARG A 74 -13.81 4.71 2.51
N GLN A 75 -13.77 4.11 3.69
CA GLN A 75 -14.51 4.55 4.86
C GLN A 75 -13.50 5.04 5.91
N PRO A 76 -13.33 6.37 6.10
CA PRO A 76 -12.35 6.90 7.03
C PRO A 76 -12.62 6.45 8.47
N PHE A 77 -11.64 5.88 9.16
CA PHE A 77 -11.77 5.42 10.54
C PHE A 77 -12.35 6.50 11.49
N LYS A 78 -11.95 7.76 11.30
CA LYS A 78 -12.44 8.90 12.10
C LYS A 78 -13.95 9.10 12.01
N LEU A 79 -14.57 8.63 10.92
CA LEU A 79 -16.01 8.78 10.67
C LEU A 79 -16.81 7.53 11.01
N MET A 80 -16.17 6.46 11.50
CA MET A 80 -16.87 5.20 11.81
C MET A 80 -17.84 5.36 12.98
N ARG A 81 -17.47 6.12 14.02
CA ARG A 81 -18.34 6.42 15.17
C ARG A 81 -19.20 7.67 14.99
N VAL A 82 -19.18 8.28 13.81
CA VAL A 82 -20.06 9.40 13.46
C VAL A 82 -21.24 8.84 12.68
N PRO A 83 -22.49 9.07 13.10
CA PRO A 83 -23.67 8.64 12.36
C PRO A 83 -23.63 9.11 10.90
N ASP A 84 -24.29 8.40 10.02
CA ASP A 84 -24.43 8.82 8.63
C ASP A 84 -25.48 9.95 8.48
N GLU A 85 -25.73 10.38 7.24
CA GLU A 85 -26.68 11.46 6.93
C GLU A 85 -28.12 11.15 7.38
N ASN A 86 -28.46 9.87 7.57
CA ASN A 86 -29.75 9.40 8.04
C ASN A 86 -29.79 9.11 9.56
N GLY A 87 -28.69 9.43 10.28
CA GLY A 87 -28.57 9.18 11.71
C GLY A 87 -28.21 7.74 12.07
N LEU A 88 -27.83 6.89 11.10
CA LEU A 88 -27.45 5.49 11.34
C LEU A 88 -26.10 5.41 12.08
N ASP A 89 -26.07 4.74 13.23
CA ASP A 89 -24.84 4.33 13.87
C ASP A 89 -24.19 3.18 13.07
N LYS A 90 -23.07 3.49 12.43
CA LYS A 90 -22.38 2.56 11.53
C LYS A 90 -21.80 1.36 12.28
N VAL A 91 -21.33 1.54 13.54
CA VAL A 91 -20.75 0.48 14.32
C VAL A 91 -21.84 -0.52 14.74
N GLU A 92 -22.96 -0.01 15.26
CA GLU A 92 -24.10 -0.86 15.61
C GLU A 92 -24.70 -1.54 14.37
N ALA A 93 -24.76 -0.87 13.23
CA ALA A 93 -25.20 -1.48 11.97
C ALA A 93 -24.31 -2.64 11.52
N MET A 94 -22.98 -2.51 11.62
CA MET A 94 -22.04 -3.58 11.31
C MET A 94 -22.20 -4.77 12.27
N LYS A 95 -22.34 -4.52 13.57
CA LYS A 95 -22.61 -5.54 14.58
C LYS A 95 -23.94 -6.25 14.31
N HIS A 96 -24.98 -5.48 14.03
CA HIS A 96 -26.30 -6.04 13.68
C HIS A 96 -26.21 -6.97 12.47
N THR A 97 -25.54 -6.56 11.41
CA THR A 97 -25.35 -7.39 10.21
C THR A 97 -24.58 -8.66 10.53
N TYR A 98 -23.50 -8.57 11.31
CA TYR A 98 -22.71 -9.72 11.74
C TYR A 98 -23.57 -10.75 12.51
N HIS A 99 -24.32 -10.31 13.53
CA HIS A 99 -25.16 -11.19 14.33
C HIS A 99 -26.39 -11.71 13.57
N LYS A 100 -27.05 -10.88 12.75
CA LYS A 100 -28.19 -11.28 11.93
C LYS A 100 -27.85 -12.43 10.97
N LEU A 101 -26.64 -12.41 10.39
CA LEU A 101 -26.14 -13.45 9.50
C LEU A 101 -25.52 -14.63 10.27
N ASN A 102 -25.47 -14.56 11.61
CA ASN A 102 -24.79 -15.53 12.48
C ASN A 102 -23.37 -15.84 11.99
N LEU A 103 -22.59 -14.80 11.66
CA LEU A 103 -21.21 -14.98 11.23
C LEU A 103 -20.34 -15.50 12.37
N ASP A 104 -19.53 -16.51 12.11
CA ASP A 104 -18.53 -17.02 13.05
C ASP A 104 -17.26 -16.17 13.03
N CYS A 105 -16.94 -15.61 11.86
CA CYS A 105 -15.76 -14.76 11.67
C CYS A 105 -15.96 -13.77 10.52
N LEU A 106 -15.29 -12.61 10.61
CA LEU A 106 -15.16 -11.64 9.53
C LEU A 106 -13.70 -11.53 9.10
N VAL A 107 -13.42 -11.86 7.83
CA VAL A 107 -12.09 -11.72 7.20
C VAL A 107 -12.01 -10.38 6.49
N ILE A 108 -11.04 -9.55 6.87
CA ILE A 108 -10.91 -8.18 6.39
C ILE A 108 -9.55 -7.99 5.72
N LEU A 109 -9.57 -7.63 4.44
CA LEU A 109 -8.35 -7.35 3.66
C LEU A 109 -8.21 -5.83 3.48
N GLY A 110 -7.14 -5.24 4.02
CA GLY A 110 -6.99 -3.79 3.92
C GLY A 110 -5.68 -3.22 4.43
N GLY A 111 -5.55 -1.89 4.34
CA GLY A 111 -4.41 -1.12 4.81
C GLY A 111 -4.57 -0.62 6.26
N ASN A 112 -3.74 0.32 6.68
CA ASN A 112 -3.69 0.83 8.06
C ASN A 112 -5.04 1.33 8.58
N GLY A 113 -5.76 2.14 7.81
CA GLY A 113 -7.10 2.63 8.20
C GLY A 113 -8.10 1.49 8.40
N THR A 114 -8.04 0.47 7.56
CA THR A 114 -8.87 -0.72 7.63
C THR A 114 -8.59 -1.53 8.89
N HIS A 115 -7.31 -1.69 9.27
CA HIS A 115 -6.92 -2.39 10.51
C HIS A 115 -7.38 -1.65 11.77
N LYS A 116 -7.44 -0.31 11.75
CA LYS A 116 -8.03 0.47 12.87
C LYS A 116 -9.50 0.14 13.07
N THR A 117 -10.27 0.10 11.97
CA THR A 117 -11.70 -0.26 12.03
C THR A 117 -11.86 -1.73 12.42
N ALA A 118 -11.04 -2.63 11.89
CA ALA A 118 -11.04 -4.04 12.26
C ALA A 118 -10.77 -4.26 13.76
N ASN A 119 -9.78 -3.54 14.32
CA ASN A 119 -9.50 -3.60 15.75
C ASN A 119 -10.65 -3.03 16.60
N MET A 120 -11.27 -1.95 16.17
CA MET A 120 -12.47 -1.40 16.82
C MET A 120 -13.60 -2.44 16.86
N LEU A 121 -13.88 -3.14 15.75
CA LEU A 121 -14.91 -4.20 15.71
C LEU A 121 -14.53 -5.40 16.59
N ARG A 122 -13.25 -5.74 16.71
CA ARG A 122 -12.75 -6.74 17.64
C ARG A 122 -13.04 -6.32 19.11
N GLU A 123 -12.82 -5.06 19.43
CA GLU A 123 -13.13 -4.50 20.76
C GLU A 123 -14.63 -4.49 21.06
N GLU A 124 -15.47 -4.41 20.03
CA GLU A 124 -16.93 -4.57 20.10
C GLU A 124 -17.37 -6.06 20.19
N GLY A 125 -16.42 -7.00 20.28
CA GLY A 125 -16.69 -8.42 20.51
C GLY A 125 -16.84 -9.28 19.27
N LEU A 126 -16.52 -8.77 18.06
CA LEU A 126 -16.60 -9.56 16.82
C LEU A 126 -15.31 -10.38 16.62
N ASN A 127 -15.47 -11.59 16.12
CA ASN A 127 -14.34 -12.43 15.68
C ASN A 127 -13.78 -11.92 14.35
N ILE A 128 -12.56 -11.41 14.38
CA ILE A 128 -11.92 -10.74 13.24
C ILE A 128 -10.59 -11.41 12.90
N ILE A 129 -10.36 -11.67 11.62
CA ILE A 129 -9.06 -11.99 11.04
C ILE A 129 -8.76 -10.95 9.96
N THR A 130 -7.53 -10.45 9.91
CA THR A 130 -7.14 -9.48 8.88
C THR A 130 -5.94 -9.94 8.07
N LEU A 131 -5.88 -9.45 6.81
CA LEU A 131 -4.76 -9.66 5.89
C LEU A 131 -4.15 -8.32 5.46
N PRO A 132 -2.81 -8.22 5.41
CA PRO A 132 -2.09 -6.97 5.19
C PRO A 132 -2.07 -6.58 3.70
N LYS A 133 -3.10 -5.88 3.25
CA LYS A 133 -3.27 -5.41 1.88
C LYS A 133 -2.88 -3.94 1.77
N THR A 134 -1.76 -3.67 1.15
CA THR A 134 -1.38 -2.33 0.69
C THR A 134 -0.21 -2.44 -0.28
N ILE A 135 -0.15 -1.54 -1.26
CA ILE A 135 1.04 -1.39 -2.10
C ILE A 135 2.18 -0.66 -1.37
N ASP A 136 1.86 0.07 -0.30
CA ASP A 136 2.79 0.98 0.37
C ASP A 136 3.78 0.26 1.31
N ASN A 137 3.53 -1.00 1.66
CA ASN A 137 4.30 -1.80 2.63
C ASN A 137 4.47 -1.11 4.01
N ASP A 138 3.45 -0.34 4.41
CA ASP A 138 3.47 0.56 5.57
C ASP A 138 2.86 -0.04 6.85
N LEU A 139 2.45 -1.30 6.84
CA LEU A 139 1.80 -1.94 7.99
C LEU A 139 2.83 -2.48 8.98
N TRP A 140 2.66 -2.10 10.24
CA TRP A 140 3.43 -2.66 11.35
C TRP A 140 3.07 -4.13 11.58
N GLY A 141 4.06 -4.92 12.04
CA GLY A 141 3.85 -6.35 12.37
C GLY A 141 4.01 -7.30 11.20
N THR A 142 4.37 -6.80 10.01
CA THR A 142 4.71 -7.63 8.85
C THR A 142 5.91 -7.06 8.09
N ASP A 143 6.78 -7.92 7.60
CA ASP A 143 7.90 -7.50 6.75
C ASP A 143 7.40 -7.13 5.34
N MET A 144 6.35 -7.82 4.87
CA MET A 144 5.83 -7.65 3.52
C MET A 144 4.31 -7.63 3.50
N THR A 145 3.75 -6.68 2.73
CA THR A 145 2.32 -6.63 2.41
C THR A 145 2.08 -7.11 0.98
N PHE A 146 0.98 -7.80 0.72
CA PHE A 146 0.68 -8.20 -0.65
C PHE A 146 0.13 -7.02 -1.46
N GLY A 147 0.54 -6.96 -2.72
CA GLY A 147 0.37 -5.84 -3.64
C GLY A 147 1.61 -4.95 -3.75
N PHE A 148 2.53 -5.01 -2.78
CA PHE A 148 3.75 -4.22 -2.78
C PHE A 148 4.69 -4.59 -3.92
N GLN A 149 5.04 -5.86 -4.08
CA GLN A 149 5.96 -6.28 -5.14
C GLN A 149 5.40 -6.02 -6.54
N SER A 150 4.11 -6.23 -6.74
CA SER A 150 3.45 -5.89 -8.01
C SER A 150 3.53 -4.39 -8.33
N ALA A 151 3.40 -3.53 -7.31
CA ALA A 151 3.54 -2.09 -7.49
C ALA A 151 5.00 -1.69 -7.76
N VAL A 152 5.97 -2.33 -7.10
CA VAL A 152 7.40 -2.14 -7.35
C VAL A 152 7.74 -2.55 -8.79
N ASP A 153 7.24 -3.68 -9.28
CA ASP A 153 7.48 -4.15 -10.66
C ASP A 153 6.99 -3.11 -11.69
N ILE A 154 5.78 -2.56 -11.51
CA ILE A 154 5.23 -1.55 -12.42
C ILE A 154 6.01 -0.23 -12.36
N ALA A 155 6.40 0.19 -11.16
CA ALA A 155 7.20 1.40 -10.99
C ALA A 155 8.60 1.22 -11.61
N THR A 156 9.22 0.04 -11.44
CA THR A 156 10.51 -0.30 -12.05
C THR A 156 10.41 -0.34 -13.56
N ASP A 157 9.40 -1.01 -14.13
CA ASP A 157 9.16 -1.05 -15.59
C ASP A 157 8.99 0.37 -16.18
N THR A 158 8.36 1.28 -15.41
CA THR A 158 8.28 2.69 -15.81
C THR A 158 9.66 3.36 -15.85
N ILE A 159 10.49 3.14 -14.83
CA ILE A 159 11.85 3.68 -14.76
C ILE A 159 12.71 3.12 -15.91
N ASP A 160 12.64 1.82 -16.18
CA ASP A 160 13.36 1.14 -17.26
C ASP A 160 13.01 1.73 -18.64
N LYS A 161 11.73 1.98 -18.88
CA LYS A 161 11.30 2.65 -20.14
C LYS A 161 11.83 4.07 -20.25
N ILE A 162 11.91 4.81 -19.13
CA ILE A 162 12.52 6.14 -19.12
C ILE A 162 14.03 6.06 -19.36
N HIS A 163 14.74 5.05 -18.85
CA HIS A 163 16.16 4.85 -19.13
C HIS A 163 16.46 4.80 -20.63
N THR A 164 15.67 4.07 -21.41
CA THR A 164 15.88 3.91 -22.84
C THR A 164 15.74 5.23 -23.61
N THR A 165 14.76 6.06 -23.25
CA THR A 165 14.62 7.39 -23.86
C THR A 165 15.62 8.40 -23.29
N ALA A 166 16.01 8.28 -22.02
CA ALA A 166 16.96 9.17 -21.37
C ALA A 166 18.35 9.11 -22.03
N THR A 167 18.78 7.92 -22.46
CA THR A 167 20.06 7.75 -23.16
C THR A 167 20.15 8.56 -24.47
N SER A 168 19.02 8.85 -25.10
CA SER A 168 18.92 9.63 -26.33
C SER A 168 18.95 11.14 -26.10
N HIS A 169 18.74 11.59 -24.87
CA HIS A 169 18.59 13.00 -24.53
C HIS A 169 19.41 13.38 -23.30
N SER A 170 20.01 14.57 -23.29
CA SER A 170 20.75 15.08 -22.12
C SER A 170 19.80 15.81 -21.15
N ARG A 171 18.93 15.06 -20.46
CA ARG A 171 17.83 15.59 -19.64
C ARG A 171 17.85 15.03 -18.21
N VAL A 172 17.12 15.71 -17.34
CA VAL A 172 16.73 15.18 -16.02
C VAL A 172 15.31 14.62 -16.11
N PHE A 173 15.11 13.38 -15.73
CA PHE A 173 13.81 12.74 -15.67
C PHE A 173 13.40 12.52 -14.21
N ILE A 174 12.20 12.96 -13.86
CA ILE A 174 11.62 12.77 -12.53
C ILE A 174 10.43 11.83 -12.66
N ILE A 175 10.49 10.71 -11.95
CA ILE A 175 9.41 9.72 -11.90
C ILE A 175 8.78 9.75 -10.51
N GLU A 176 7.51 10.14 -10.42
CA GLU A 176 6.78 10.12 -9.16
C GLU A 176 6.19 8.75 -8.89
N VAL A 177 6.51 8.20 -7.73
CA VAL A 177 6.10 6.86 -7.32
C VAL A 177 5.15 6.96 -6.13
N MET A 178 4.09 6.16 -6.13
CA MET A 178 3.14 6.05 -5.02
C MET A 178 3.81 5.49 -3.76
N GLY A 179 3.17 5.63 -2.60
CA GLY A 179 3.66 5.14 -1.30
C GLY A 179 3.07 5.93 -0.12
N HIS A 180 2.19 6.89 -0.42
CA HIS A 180 1.49 7.74 0.54
C HIS A 180 2.47 8.44 1.51
N LYS A 181 2.66 7.92 2.73
CA LYS A 181 3.49 8.53 3.79
C LYS A 181 4.86 7.88 3.95
N VAL A 182 5.13 6.82 3.22
CA VAL A 182 6.35 6.02 3.33
C VAL A 182 7.02 5.84 1.99
N GLY A 183 8.32 5.63 1.99
CA GLY A 183 9.13 5.59 0.78
C GLY A 183 9.43 4.19 0.24
N TRP A 184 8.83 3.13 0.76
CA TRP A 184 9.20 1.75 0.41
C TRP A 184 9.12 1.44 -1.08
N VAL A 185 8.00 1.79 -1.77
CA VAL A 185 7.86 1.52 -3.21
C VAL A 185 8.92 2.28 -4.00
N THR A 186 9.11 3.57 -3.68
CA THR A 186 10.07 4.44 -4.35
C THR A 186 11.51 3.97 -4.13
N LEU A 187 11.85 3.53 -2.91
CA LEU A 187 13.17 3.00 -2.60
C LEU A 187 13.48 1.75 -3.42
N HIS A 188 12.59 0.77 -3.39
CA HIS A 188 12.80 -0.49 -4.09
C HIS A 188 12.80 -0.30 -5.62
N ALA A 189 11.82 0.42 -6.15
CA ALA A 189 11.75 0.68 -7.59
C ALA A 189 12.90 1.57 -8.08
N GLY A 190 13.32 2.56 -7.28
CA GLY A 190 14.44 3.42 -7.61
C GLY A 190 15.77 2.68 -7.64
N ILE A 191 16.03 1.77 -6.69
CA ILE A 191 17.22 0.92 -6.69
C ILE A 191 17.17 -0.05 -7.88
N ALA A 192 16.04 -0.76 -8.05
CA ALA A 192 15.89 -1.77 -9.09
C ALA A 192 15.96 -1.17 -10.50
N GLY A 193 15.36 -0.01 -10.72
CA GLY A 193 15.38 0.71 -12.00
C GLY A 193 16.62 1.59 -12.19
N GLY A 194 17.59 1.58 -11.28
CA GLY A 194 18.85 2.32 -11.43
C GLY A 194 18.69 3.85 -11.39
N ALA A 195 17.79 4.36 -10.57
CA ALA A 195 17.66 5.80 -10.36
C ALA A 195 18.95 6.37 -9.72
N ASP A 196 19.36 7.54 -10.18
CA ASP A 196 20.57 8.22 -9.68
C ASP A 196 20.31 8.97 -8.36
N ILE A 197 19.05 9.41 -8.19
CA ILE A 197 18.59 10.13 -7.02
C ILE A 197 17.24 9.54 -6.58
N ILE A 198 17.09 9.24 -5.29
CA ILE A 198 15.85 8.73 -4.70
C ILE A 198 15.42 9.67 -3.57
N LEU A 199 14.23 10.27 -3.70
CA LEU A 199 13.69 11.21 -2.70
C LEU A 199 12.54 10.55 -1.92
N LEU A 200 12.73 10.41 -0.60
CA LEU A 200 11.81 9.70 0.30
C LEU A 200 11.16 10.65 1.31
N PRO A 201 9.98 10.33 1.84
CA PRO A 201 9.35 11.08 2.93
C PRO A 201 10.19 11.09 4.21
N GLU A 202 10.88 9.98 4.49
CA GLU A 202 11.67 9.75 5.70
C GLU A 202 13.03 10.46 5.70
N ILE A 203 13.50 10.86 4.50
CA ILE A 203 14.76 11.57 4.31
C ILE A 203 14.47 12.91 3.64
N PRO A 204 14.22 13.98 4.41
CA PRO A 204 13.94 15.31 3.85
C PRO A 204 15.06 15.80 2.94
N TYR A 205 14.74 16.10 1.68
CA TYR A 205 15.73 16.50 0.69
C TYR A 205 16.06 17.99 0.74
N ASP A 206 17.31 18.31 0.38
CA ASP A 206 17.78 19.66 0.10
C ASP A 206 17.90 19.86 -1.41
N THR A 207 17.24 20.89 -1.96
CA THR A 207 17.28 21.17 -3.39
C THR A 207 18.70 21.44 -3.88
N ASP A 208 19.55 22.06 -3.05
CA ASP A 208 20.93 22.37 -3.43
C ASP A 208 21.75 21.08 -3.59
N VAL A 209 21.59 20.13 -2.67
CA VAL A 209 22.24 18.81 -2.76
C VAL A 209 21.77 18.03 -3.98
N VAL A 210 20.47 18.08 -4.29
CA VAL A 210 19.94 17.44 -5.52
C VAL A 210 20.55 18.03 -6.78
N VAL A 211 20.62 19.38 -6.86
CA VAL A 211 21.23 20.08 -8.01
C VAL A 211 22.72 19.78 -8.11
N ASP A 212 23.45 19.75 -6.99
CA ASP A 212 24.86 19.39 -6.96
C ASP A 212 25.10 17.95 -7.44
N ALA A 213 24.24 17.00 -7.06
CA ALA A 213 24.31 15.63 -7.56
C ALA A 213 24.14 15.57 -9.08
N ILE A 214 23.15 16.31 -9.63
CA ILE A 214 22.93 16.44 -11.09
C ILE A 214 24.16 17.02 -11.79
N ASN A 215 24.71 18.12 -11.26
CA ASN A 215 25.85 18.80 -11.85
C ASN A 215 27.13 17.96 -11.78
N LYS A 216 27.39 17.24 -10.69
CA LYS A 216 28.50 16.27 -10.56
C LYS A 216 28.41 15.19 -11.63
N ARG A 217 27.21 14.64 -11.86
CA ARG A 217 26.99 13.64 -12.91
C ARG A 217 27.28 14.21 -14.30
N LYS A 218 26.77 15.43 -14.60
CA LYS A 218 27.06 16.13 -15.86
C LYS A 218 28.56 16.34 -16.05
N ALA A 219 29.26 16.81 -15.02
CA ALA A 219 30.72 17.01 -15.05
C ALA A 219 31.50 15.69 -15.25
N ALA A 220 30.97 14.56 -14.74
CA ALA A 220 31.51 13.22 -14.96
C ALA A 220 31.15 12.61 -16.34
N GLY A 221 30.58 13.41 -17.26
CA GLY A 221 30.22 12.98 -18.61
C GLY A 221 28.92 12.16 -18.72
N LYS A 222 28.14 12.06 -17.63
CA LYS A 222 26.82 11.40 -17.65
C LYS A 222 25.81 12.31 -18.36
N ARG A 223 25.16 11.79 -19.39
CA ARG A 223 24.30 12.59 -20.26
C ARG A 223 22.94 12.90 -19.68
N PHE A 224 22.41 12.04 -18.79
CA PHE A 224 21.09 12.19 -18.16
C PHE A 224 21.14 11.88 -16.66
N THR A 225 20.08 12.26 -15.96
CA THR A 225 19.86 11.91 -14.55
C THR A 225 18.42 11.44 -14.36
N ILE A 226 18.23 10.34 -13.65
CA ILE A 226 16.93 9.79 -13.26
C ILE A 226 16.71 10.01 -11.76
N ILE A 227 15.59 10.65 -11.43
CA ILE A 227 15.15 10.92 -10.06
C ILE A 227 13.86 10.14 -9.81
N ALA A 228 13.88 9.18 -8.89
CA ALA A 228 12.67 8.58 -8.35
C ALA A 228 12.22 9.41 -7.14
N VAL A 229 11.00 9.93 -7.15
CA VAL A 229 10.47 10.75 -6.06
C VAL A 229 9.20 10.12 -5.50
N ALA A 230 9.16 9.89 -4.19
CA ALA A 230 7.94 9.45 -3.52
C ALA A 230 6.89 10.57 -3.50
N GLU A 231 5.61 10.23 -3.72
CA GLU A 231 4.50 11.20 -3.64
C GLU A 231 4.41 11.94 -2.29
N GLY A 232 4.99 11.36 -1.25
CA GLY A 232 5.09 11.95 0.10
C GLY A 232 6.42 12.63 0.40
N ALA A 233 7.37 12.71 -0.56
CA ALA A 233 8.67 13.31 -0.32
C ALA A 233 8.55 14.79 0.09
N ILE A 234 9.40 15.20 1.03
CA ILE A 234 9.35 16.54 1.64
C ILE A 234 10.74 17.20 1.63
N SER A 235 10.79 18.49 1.36
CA SER A 235 12.05 19.23 1.45
C SER A 235 12.46 19.50 2.90
N LYS A 236 13.76 19.67 3.17
CA LYS A 236 14.27 20.11 4.48
C LYS A 236 13.62 21.41 4.98
N LYS A 237 13.26 22.31 4.06
CA LYS A 237 12.55 23.54 4.42
C LYS A 237 11.15 23.24 4.93
N ASP A 238 10.43 22.39 4.23
CA ASP A 238 9.03 22.06 4.54
C ASP A 238 8.90 21.10 5.71
N SER A 239 9.91 20.26 5.98
CA SER A 239 9.94 19.38 7.15
C SER A 239 9.99 20.14 8.51
N LYS A 240 10.36 21.42 8.49
CA LYS A 240 10.35 22.31 9.65
C LYS A 240 8.98 22.95 9.94
N LEU A 241 8.03 22.85 9.00
CA LEU A 241 6.69 23.37 9.15
C LEU A 241 5.88 22.51 10.12
N SER A 242 4.98 23.16 10.88
CA SER A 242 3.99 22.44 11.68
C SER A 242 3.04 21.64 10.78
N LYS A 243 2.38 20.63 11.34
CA LYS A 243 1.35 19.85 10.61
C LYS A 243 0.23 20.73 10.02
N LYS A 244 -0.11 21.84 10.70
CA LYS A 244 -1.12 22.78 10.24
C LYS A 244 -0.63 23.55 9.01
N GLU A 245 0.56 24.14 9.10
CA GLU A 245 1.16 24.90 8.00
C GLU A 245 1.40 24.03 6.76
N LEU A 246 1.84 22.77 6.97
CA LEU A 246 2.03 21.82 5.88
C LEU A 246 0.70 21.51 5.19
N LYS A 247 -0.36 21.32 5.96
CA LYS A 247 -1.71 21.08 5.42
C LYS A 247 -2.21 22.30 4.65
N GLU A 248 -2.07 23.50 5.19
CA GLU A 248 -2.44 24.75 4.51
C GLU A 248 -1.66 24.95 3.21
N LYS A 249 -0.35 24.60 3.20
CA LYS A 249 0.46 24.61 1.97
C LYS A 249 -0.06 23.62 0.94
N GLN A 250 -0.42 22.41 1.36
CA GLN A 250 -0.98 21.38 0.49
C GLN A 250 -2.36 21.74 -0.05
N GLU A 251 -3.20 22.39 0.74
CA GLU A 251 -4.53 22.87 0.33
C GLU A 251 -4.45 23.99 -0.72
N LYS A 252 -3.43 24.84 -0.66
CA LYS A 252 -3.18 25.88 -1.67
C LYS A 252 -2.72 25.32 -3.02
N LYS A 253 -2.45 24.04 -3.13
CA LYS A 253 -2.13 23.23 -4.34
C LYS A 253 -1.46 24.04 -5.46
N LYS A 254 -0.30 24.63 -5.19
CA LYS A 254 0.48 25.32 -6.23
C LYS A 254 0.91 24.36 -7.34
N TYR A 255 1.10 23.08 -7.00
CA TYR A 255 1.57 22.05 -7.94
C TYR A 255 0.60 20.87 -7.97
N PRO A 256 0.44 20.20 -9.14
CA PRO A 256 -0.37 19.00 -9.27
C PRO A 256 0.12 17.84 -8.37
N SER A 257 1.45 17.73 -8.22
CA SER A 257 2.09 16.70 -7.41
C SER A 257 3.51 17.12 -6.99
N VAL A 258 4.17 16.31 -6.15
CA VAL A 258 5.53 16.56 -5.63
C VAL A 258 6.56 16.61 -6.74
N ALA A 259 6.45 15.76 -7.77
CA ALA A 259 7.38 15.79 -8.92
C ALA A 259 7.41 17.15 -9.63
N TYR A 260 6.27 17.83 -9.76
CA TYR A 260 6.21 19.17 -10.35
C TYR A 260 6.86 20.22 -9.46
N GLU A 261 6.72 20.11 -8.14
CA GLU A 261 7.39 21.01 -7.19
C GLU A 261 8.92 20.83 -7.24
N VAL A 262 9.39 19.58 -7.27
CA VAL A 262 10.81 19.24 -7.41
C VAL A 262 11.34 19.74 -8.75
N ALA A 263 10.61 19.50 -9.85
CA ALA A 263 11.00 19.93 -11.19
C ALA A 263 11.18 21.46 -11.29
N GLU A 264 10.23 22.26 -10.78
CA GLU A 264 10.36 23.73 -10.82
C GLU A 264 11.57 24.22 -10.03
N ARG A 265 11.85 23.60 -8.87
CA ARG A 265 13.00 23.96 -8.03
C ARG A 265 14.34 23.65 -8.72
N ILE A 266 14.41 22.50 -9.42
CA ILE A 266 15.61 22.06 -10.13
C ILE A 266 15.80 22.85 -11.44
N GLN A 267 14.74 23.05 -12.23
CA GLN A 267 14.80 23.71 -13.54
C GLN A 267 15.39 25.12 -13.47
N LYS A 268 15.18 25.83 -12.35
CA LYS A 268 15.74 27.18 -12.14
C LYS A 268 17.24 27.19 -11.88
N ARG A 269 17.87 26.02 -11.65
CA ARG A 269 19.23 25.86 -11.17
C ARG A 269 20.09 24.93 -12.00
N THR A 270 19.49 24.28 -12.98
CA THR A 270 20.20 23.42 -13.95
C THR A 270 19.91 23.90 -15.36
N GLU A 271 20.91 23.79 -16.24
CA GLU A 271 20.76 24.03 -17.68
C GLU A 271 20.06 22.88 -18.40
N GLN A 272 19.95 21.70 -17.76
CA GLN A 272 19.34 20.55 -18.37
C GLN A 272 17.81 20.66 -18.32
N GLU A 273 17.17 20.28 -19.41
CA GLU A 273 15.71 20.20 -19.49
C GLU A 273 15.18 19.12 -18.52
N VAL A 274 14.15 19.46 -17.74
CA VAL A 274 13.51 18.54 -16.79
C VAL A 274 12.22 17.99 -17.39
N ARG A 275 12.03 16.67 -17.30
CA ARG A 275 10.82 15.95 -17.72
C ARG A 275 10.24 15.18 -16.54
N ILE A 276 8.91 15.06 -16.51
CA ILE A 276 8.16 14.44 -15.41
C ILE A 276 7.34 13.29 -15.97
N THR A 277 7.33 12.19 -15.24
CA THR A 277 6.44 11.04 -15.45
C THR A 277 5.75 10.69 -14.15
N VAL A 278 4.42 10.60 -14.18
CA VAL A 278 3.60 10.21 -13.01
C VAL A 278 2.75 9.02 -13.42
N PRO A 279 3.20 7.77 -13.17
CA PRO A 279 2.43 6.57 -13.51
C PRO A 279 1.12 6.47 -12.70
N GLY A 280 1.08 7.06 -11.51
CA GLY A 280 -0.14 7.15 -10.68
C GLY A 280 -0.78 5.79 -10.44
N HIS A 281 -2.09 5.69 -10.68
CA HIS A 281 -2.88 4.47 -10.41
C HIS A 281 -2.51 3.25 -11.26
N MET A 282 -1.69 3.38 -12.30
CA MET A 282 -1.14 2.22 -13.01
C MET A 282 -0.42 1.27 -12.06
N GLN A 283 0.20 1.80 -11.00
CA GLN A 283 0.89 1.02 -9.97
C GLN A 283 -0.04 0.14 -9.12
N ARG A 284 -1.36 0.30 -9.23
CA ARG A 284 -2.39 -0.53 -8.56
C ARG A 284 -3.04 -1.53 -9.49
N GLY A 285 -2.88 -1.37 -10.80
CA GLY A 285 -3.57 -2.14 -11.83
C GLY A 285 -2.83 -3.38 -12.29
N GLY A 286 -3.47 -4.14 -13.16
CA GLY A 286 -2.89 -5.34 -13.77
C GLY A 286 -2.95 -6.60 -12.92
N SER A 287 -2.32 -7.66 -13.39
CA SER A 287 -2.21 -8.94 -12.68
C SER A 287 -1.17 -8.86 -11.57
N PRO A 288 -1.37 -9.59 -10.45
CA PRO A 288 -0.34 -9.70 -9.43
C PRO A 288 0.91 -10.43 -9.96
N CYS A 289 2.08 -9.95 -9.56
CA CYS A 289 3.34 -10.64 -9.86
C CYS A 289 3.43 -12.01 -9.17
N PRO A 290 4.31 -12.93 -9.61
CA PRO A 290 4.44 -14.26 -9.01
C PRO A 290 4.69 -14.23 -7.50
N TYR A 291 5.50 -13.30 -7.01
CA TYR A 291 5.76 -13.14 -5.58
C TYR A 291 4.47 -12.87 -4.78
N ASP A 292 3.68 -11.90 -5.22
CA ASP A 292 2.43 -11.54 -4.55
C ASP A 292 1.39 -12.65 -4.61
N ARG A 293 1.33 -13.44 -5.70
CA ARG A 293 0.46 -14.63 -5.80
C ARG A 293 0.81 -15.67 -4.74
N VAL A 294 2.10 -15.96 -4.57
CA VAL A 294 2.59 -16.91 -3.56
C VAL A 294 2.33 -16.37 -2.16
N LEU A 295 2.72 -15.14 -1.88
CA LEU A 295 2.52 -14.50 -0.58
C LEU A 295 1.04 -14.46 -0.18
N SER A 296 0.17 -14.02 -1.08
CA SER A 296 -1.29 -13.96 -0.87
C SER A 296 -1.88 -15.33 -0.61
N THR A 297 -1.43 -16.36 -1.33
CA THR A 297 -1.89 -17.74 -1.12
C THR A 297 -1.47 -18.24 0.27
N ARG A 298 -0.23 -18.01 0.69
CA ARG A 298 0.29 -18.38 2.02
C ARG A 298 -0.48 -17.68 3.14
N LEU A 299 -0.65 -16.36 3.04
CA LEU A 299 -1.40 -15.57 4.03
C LEU A 299 -2.87 -16.00 4.10
N GLY A 300 -3.49 -16.27 2.94
CA GLY A 300 -4.86 -16.75 2.88
C GLY A 300 -5.03 -18.13 3.50
N ALA A 301 -4.12 -19.06 3.25
CA ALA A 301 -4.12 -20.40 3.86
C ALA A 301 -3.94 -20.31 5.39
N ALA A 302 -3.01 -19.48 5.85
CA ALA A 302 -2.81 -19.27 7.29
C ALA A 302 -4.00 -18.59 7.97
N ALA A 303 -4.73 -17.70 7.26
CA ALA A 303 -5.99 -17.16 7.75
C ALA A 303 -7.05 -18.25 7.90
N ALA A 304 -7.12 -19.19 6.93
CA ALA A 304 -7.99 -20.34 7.02
C ALA A 304 -7.70 -21.21 8.27
N GLU A 305 -6.42 -21.49 8.54
CA GLU A 305 -6.00 -22.20 9.74
C GLU A 305 -6.39 -21.44 11.01
N ALA A 306 -6.11 -20.14 11.11
CA ALA A 306 -6.48 -19.32 12.26
C ALA A 306 -7.99 -19.32 12.52
N ILE A 307 -8.82 -19.31 11.46
CA ILE A 307 -10.27 -19.41 11.57
C ILE A 307 -10.70 -20.77 12.12
N LEU A 308 -10.12 -21.86 11.60
CA LEU A 308 -10.42 -23.22 12.02
C LEU A 308 -9.97 -23.49 13.47
N ASP A 309 -8.86 -22.89 13.89
CA ASP A 309 -8.35 -22.94 15.28
C ASP A 309 -9.18 -22.07 16.25
N GLY A 310 -10.04 -21.16 15.76
CA GLY A 310 -10.71 -20.15 16.57
C GLY A 310 -9.80 -19.07 17.13
N ASP A 311 -8.59 -18.87 16.55
CA ASP A 311 -7.61 -17.87 16.99
C ASP A 311 -7.86 -16.51 16.32
N PHE A 312 -8.88 -15.81 16.78
CA PHE A 312 -9.33 -14.53 16.25
C PHE A 312 -8.59 -13.33 16.82
N GLY A 313 -8.88 -12.14 16.29
CA GLY A 313 -8.27 -10.88 16.72
C GLY A 313 -6.83 -10.70 16.20
N LYS A 314 -6.47 -11.37 15.11
CA LYS A 314 -5.11 -11.40 14.56
C LYS A 314 -5.05 -10.82 13.14
N MET A 315 -3.90 -10.24 12.82
CA MET A 315 -3.43 -10.05 11.45
C MET A 315 -2.46 -11.18 11.10
N LEU A 316 -2.65 -11.82 9.95
CA LEU A 316 -1.64 -12.74 9.40
C LEU A 316 -0.56 -11.89 8.72
N GLY A 317 0.67 -11.99 9.20
CA GLY A 317 1.81 -11.26 8.65
C GLY A 317 2.95 -12.19 8.25
N VAL A 318 4.02 -11.62 7.72
CA VAL A 318 5.28 -12.33 7.43
C VAL A 318 6.37 -11.75 8.32
N LYS A 319 7.18 -12.60 8.92
CA LYS A 319 8.36 -12.20 9.67
C LYS A 319 9.50 -13.18 9.41
N ASN A 320 10.62 -12.68 8.88
CA ASN A 320 11.77 -13.51 8.48
C ASN A 320 11.40 -14.68 7.54
N GLY A 321 10.42 -14.46 6.64
CA GLY A 321 9.94 -15.48 5.69
C GLY A 321 8.83 -16.39 6.21
N ASP A 322 8.58 -16.43 7.52
CA ASP A 322 7.53 -17.23 8.14
C ASP A 322 6.22 -16.46 8.28
N ILE A 323 5.09 -17.16 8.23
CA ILE A 323 3.79 -16.56 8.52
C ILE A 323 3.59 -16.50 10.03
N VAL A 324 3.20 -15.33 10.51
CA VAL A 324 2.95 -15.06 11.93
C VAL A 324 1.54 -14.52 12.16
N ARG A 325 0.98 -14.78 13.35
CA ARG A 325 -0.31 -14.26 13.82
C ARG A 325 -0.07 -13.11 14.79
N VAL A 326 -0.25 -11.87 14.31
CA VAL A 326 0.03 -10.66 15.09
C VAL A 326 -1.26 -10.10 15.69
N PRO A 327 -1.32 -9.82 17.00
CA PRO A 327 -2.51 -9.23 17.62
C PRO A 327 -2.91 -7.89 16.95
N LEU A 328 -4.17 -7.72 16.59
CA LEU A 328 -4.67 -6.50 15.92
C LEU A 328 -4.41 -5.23 16.73
N ALA A 329 -4.44 -5.30 18.05
CA ALA A 329 -4.14 -4.18 18.94
C ALA A 329 -2.69 -3.66 18.77
N GLU A 330 -1.77 -4.53 18.36
CA GLU A 330 -0.37 -4.15 18.12
C GLU A 330 -0.16 -3.51 16.74
N VAL A 331 -1.03 -3.82 15.77
CA VAL A 331 -0.94 -3.36 14.38
C VAL A 331 -1.69 -2.04 14.18
N ALA A 332 -2.89 -1.93 14.76
CA ALA A 332 -3.81 -0.85 14.49
C ALA A 332 -3.21 0.54 14.78
N GLY A 333 -3.08 1.34 13.74
CA GLY A 333 -2.61 2.73 13.86
C GLY A 333 -1.11 2.93 13.85
N LYS A 334 -0.31 1.87 13.82
CA LYS A 334 1.15 1.96 13.67
C LYS A 334 1.52 1.90 12.19
N LEU A 335 2.56 2.65 11.82
CA LEU A 335 3.13 2.63 10.47
C LEU A 335 4.56 2.09 10.53
N LYS A 336 4.94 1.38 9.47
CA LYS A 336 6.30 0.92 9.22
C LYS A 336 6.95 1.87 8.22
N TYR A 337 7.80 2.76 8.71
CA TYR A 337 8.58 3.70 7.92
C TYR A 337 9.87 3.06 7.40
N VAL A 338 10.44 3.63 6.32
CA VAL A 338 11.82 3.35 5.93
C VAL A 338 12.75 3.95 6.99
N ASP A 339 13.60 3.13 7.57
CA ASP A 339 14.64 3.60 8.48
C ASP A 339 15.78 4.23 7.66
N PRO A 340 16.07 5.55 7.83
CA PRO A 340 17.17 6.22 7.12
C PRO A 340 18.55 5.61 7.37
N ASP A 341 18.72 4.89 8.48
CA ASP A 341 19.97 4.24 8.88
C ASP A 341 19.98 2.74 8.56
N SER A 342 18.96 2.22 7.85
CA SER A 342 18.89 0.83 7.41
C SER A 342 20.00 0.46 6.42
N ASP A 343 20.33 -0.83 6.36
CA ASP A 343 21.39 -1.32 5.48
C ASP A 343 21.06 -1.09 3.99
N ILE A 344 19.82 -1.24 3.58
CA ILE A 344 19.40 -0.96 2.19
C ILE A 344 19.68 0.49 1.78
N ILE A 345 19.51 1.47 2.67
CA ILE A 345 19.86 2.88 2.41
C ILE A 345 21.37 3.05 2.32
N LYS A 346 22.15 2.45 3.23
CA LYS A 346 23.62 2.49 3.22
C LYS A 346 24.17 1.87 1.94
N GLU A 347 23.68 0.69 1.57
CA GLU A 347 24.08 -0.05 0.36
C GLU A 347 23.74 0.75 -0.90
N ALA A 348 22.55 1.36 -0.98
CA ALA A 348 22.17 2.23 -2.09
C ALA A 348 23.14 3.43 -2.21
N ARG A 349 23.52 4.07 -1.09
CA ARG A 349 24.51 5.15 -1.08
C ARG A 349 25.89 4.67 -1.55
N MET A 350 26.33 3.46 -1.18
CA MET A 350 27.60 2.88 -1.62
C MET A 350 27.66 2.64 -3.13
N THR A 351 26.51 2.43 -3.78
CA THR A 351 26.40 2.34 -5.25
C THR A 351 26.34 3.70 -5.95
N GLY A 352 26.39 4.80 -5.19
CA GLY A 352 26.39 6.16 -5.72
C GLY A 352 25.04 6.82 -5.81
N ILE A 353 23.97 6.22 -5.31
CA ILE A 353 22.63 6.81 -5.27
C ILE A 353 22.59 7.91 -4.23
N SER A 354 22.11 9.09 -4.63
CA SER A 354 21.88 10.23 -3.72
C SER A 354 20.45 10.21 -3.18
N PHE A 355 20.27 10.52 -1.91
CA PHE A 355 18.97 10.75 -1.29
C PHE A 355 18.65 12.24 -1.13
N GLY A 356 19.46 13.11 -1.69
CA GLY A 356 19.28 14.56 -1.67
C GLY A 356 19.49 15.20 -0.30
N ASP A 357 20.13 14.53 0.64
CA ASP A 357 20.30 15.01 2.02
C ASP A 357 21.76 15.36 2.40
N LYS A 358 22.75 14.84 1.65
CA LYS A 358 24.22 15.00 1.90
C LYS A 358 24.97 15.26 0.62
#